data_c7e94e5702a5efe9e5e7195bfd103859
#
_entry.id   c7e94e5702a5efe9e5e7195bfd103859
#
_cell.length_a   1.000
_cell.length_b   1.000
_cell.length_c   1.000
_cell.angle_alpha   90.00
_cell.angle_beta   90.00
_cell.angle_gamma   90.00
#
_symmetry.space_group_name_H-M   'P 1'
#
loop_
_entity.id
_entity.type
_entity.pdbx_description
1 polymer ?
#
loop_
_entity_poly.entity_id
_entity_poly.type
_entity_poly.pdbx_seq_one_letter_code
_entity_poly.pdbx_strand_id
1 'polypeptide(L)' 'DTPLDPAPLAEQVDGFEAEVIRRTLRAHHGDVRLSTAALGLPRKTFYDKLKRHGIVRSDFGPEE' A
#
# COMPACT_ATOMS: atom_id res chain seq x y z
N ASP A 1 -0.22 25.72 -11.97
CA ASP A 1 0.07 24.68 -11.26
C ASP A 1 0.57 24.98 -9.88
N THR A 2 0.12 24.31 -8.94
CA THR A 2 0.39 24.62 -7.57
C THR A 2 1.34 23.62 -6.97
N PRO A 3 2.48 24.06 -6.53
CA PRO A 3 3.40 23.12 -5.91
C PRO A 3 2.98 22.92 -4.49
N LEU A 4 2.17 21.95 -4.28
CA LEU A 4 1.62 21.77 -2.98
C LEU A 4 2.55 21.12 -2.01
N ASP A 5 3.42 20.28 -2.51
CA ASP A 5 4.23 19.47 -1.63
C ASP A 5 5.68 19.71 -1.98
N PRO A 6 6.50 20.10 -1.02
CA PRO A 6 7.91 20.35 -1.30
C PRO A 6 8.70 19.08 -1.56
N ALA A 7 8.12 17.92 -1.32
CA ALA A 7 8.86 16.69 -1.50
C ALA A 7 9.14 16.40 -2.98
N PRO A 8 10.23 15.72 -3.28
CA PRO A 8 10.49 15.31 -4.64
C PRO A 8 9.40 14.42 -5.18
N LEU A 9 9.30 14.34 -6.50
CA LEU A 9 8.25 13.56 -7.13
C LEU A 9 8.27 12.12 -6.66
N ALA A 10 9.44 11.53 -6.55
CA ALA A 10 9.51 10.13 -6.14
C ALA A 10 8.90 9.91 -4.77
N GLU A 11 9.11 10.84 -3.85
CA GLU A 11 8.54 10.71 -2.53
C GLU A 11 7.03 10.89 -2.55
N GLN A 12 6.55 11.77 -3.39
CA GLN A 12 5.11 11.98 -3.51
C GLN A 12 4.45 10.73 -4.08
N VAL A 13 5.06 10.12 -5.06
CA VAL A 13 4.51 8.91 -5.66
C VAL A 13 4.54 7.76 -4.65
N ASP A 14 5.63 7.64 -3.89
CA ASP A 14 5.70 6.64 -2.85
C ASP A 14 4.62 6.83 -1.81
N GLY A 15 4.37 8.07 -1.44
CA GLY A 15 3.33 8.36 -0.47
C GLY A 15 1.95 7.98 -0.98
N PHE A 16 1.69 8.27 -2.24
CA PHE A 16 0.43 7.90 -2.84
C PHE A 16 0.30 6.38 -2.93
N GLU A 17 1.38 5.72 -3.32
CA GLU A 17 1.36 4.26 -3.42
C GLU A 17 1.06 3.63 -2.06
N ALA A 18 1.71 4.13 -1.02
CA ALA A 18 1.47 3.61 0.31
C ALA A 18 0.02 3.79 0.71
N GLU A 19 -0.55 4.93 0.38
CA GLU A 19 -1.94 5.20 0.71
C GLU A 19 -2.88 4.24 -0.02
N VAL A 20 -2.61 3.98 -1.28
CA VAL A 20 -3.44 3.06 -2.05
C VAL A 20 -3.36 1.66 -1.45
N ILE A 21 -2.16 1.23 -1.06
CA ILE A 21 -2.00 -0.08 -0.47
C ILE A 21 -2.74 -0.19 0.84
N ARG A 22 -2.61 0.83 1.70
CA ARG A 22 -3.33 0.81 2.98
C ARG A 22 -4.83 0.76 2.78
N ARG A 23 -5.32 1.56 1.84
CA ARG A 23 -6.74 1.59 1.56
C ARG A 23 -7.25 0.23 1.08
N THR A 24 -6.47 -0.41 0.22
CA THR A 24 -6.84 -1.71 -0.31
C THR A 24 -6.84 -2.77 0.78
N LEU A 25 -5.82 -2.76 1.63
CA LEU A 25 -5.78 -3.70 2.73
C LEU A 25 -6.95 -3.50 3.67
N ARG A 26 -7.30 -2.25 3.93
CA ARG A 26 -8.42 -1.94 4.81
C ARG A 26 -9.71 -2.46 4.21
N ALA A 27 -9.90 -2.27 2.91
CA ALA A 27 -11.11 -2.71 2.25
C ALA A 27 -11.25 -4.23 2.24
N HIS A 28 -10.13 -4.93 2.24
CA HIS A 28 -10.14 -6.39 2.19
C HIS A 28 -9.75 -7.02 3.52
N HIS A 29 -9.76 -6.21 4.58
CA HIS A 29 -9.52 -6.70 5.94
C HIS A 29 -8.18 -7.41 6.08
N GLY A 30 -7.18 -6.89 5.39
CA GLY A 30 -5.84 -7.44 5.49
C GLY A 30 -5.59 -8.69 4.67
N ASP A 31 -6.53 -9.07 3.82
CA ASP A 31 -6.39 -10.26 3.01
C ASP A 31 -5.45 -9.98 1.85
N VAL A 32 -4.28 -10.63 1.86
CA VAL A 32 -3.27 -10.37 0.86
C VAL A 32 -3.69 -10.86 -0.52
N ARG A 33 -4.36 -11.99 -0.58
CA ARG A 33 -4.80 -12.53 -1.87
C ARG A 33 -5.74 -11.58 -2.58
N LEU A 34 -6.72 -11.09 -1.84
CA LEU A 34 -7.69 -10.18 -2.43
C LEU A 34 -7.04 -8.84 -2.77
N SER A 35 -6.15 -8.38 -1.91
CA SER A 35 -5.50 -7.11 -2.15
C SER A 35 -4.60 -7.15 -3.37
N THR A 36 -3.83 -8.23 -3.53
CA THR A 36 -2.96 -8.33 -4.70
C THR A 36 -3.77 -8.47 -5.97
N ALA A 37 -4.88 -9.17 -5.92
CA ALA A 37 -5.74 -9.29 -7.09
C ALA A 37 -6.32 -7.94 -7.46
N ALA A 38 -6.74 -7.17 -6.47
CA ALA A 38 -7.33 -5.86 -6.73
C ALA A 38 -6.31 -4.90 -7.32
N LEU A 39 -5.07 -5.00 -6.90
CA LEU A 39 -4.03 -4.10 -7.38
C LEU A 39 -3.29 -4.62 -8.60
N GLY A 40 -3.53 -5.87 -8.97
CA GLY A 40 -2.85 -6.44 -10.11
C GLY A 40 -1.37 -6.66 -9.88
N LEU A 41 -0.98 -6.97 -8.65
CA LEU A 41 0.42 -7.16 -8.30
C LEU A 41 0.71 -8.61 -7.95
N PRO A 42 1.92 -9.09 -8.30
CA PRO A 42 2.36 -10.38 -7.77
C PRO A 42 2.51 -10.31 -6.26
N ARG A 43 2.31 -11.43 -5.60
CA ARG A 43 2.40 -11.44 -4.15
C ARG A 43 3.77 -10.97 -3.65
N LYS A 44 4.83 -11.41 -4.31
CA LYS A 44 6.15 -11.02 -3.89
C LYS A 44 6.34 -9.51 -3.96
N THR A 45 5.88 -8.91 -5.05
CA THR A 45 5.98 -7.46 -5.21
C THR A 45 5.17 -6.75 -4.14
N PHE A 46 4.01 -7.29 -3.83
CA PHE A 46 3.17 -6.67 -2.81
C PHE A 46 3.86 -6.67 -1.46
N TYR A 47 4.44 -7.79 -1.07
CA TYR A 47 5.14 -7.86 0.21
C TYR A 47 6.37 -6.95 0.22
N ASP A 48 7.08 -6.87 -0.90
CA ASP A 48 8.21 -5.96 -0.98
C ASP A 48 7.77 -4.52 -0.76
N LYS A 49 6.62 -4.16 -1.32
CA LYS A 49 6.12 -2.80 -1.16
C LYS A 49 5.64 -2.54 0.27
N LEU A 50 5.05 -3.52 0.90
CA LEU A 50 4.68 -3.36 2.30
C LEU A 50 5.90 -3.06 3.15
N LYS A 51 6.97 -3.83 2.91
CA LYS A 51 8.18 -3.64 3.66
C LYS A 51 8.79 -2.27 3.38
N ARG A 52 8.78 -1.88 2.11
CA ARG A 52 9.33 -0.58 1.74
C ARG A 52 8.62 0.57 2.43
N HIS A 53 7.32 0.47 2.55
CA HIS A 53 6.52 1.56 3.13
C HIS A 53 6.26 1.39 4.61
N GLY A 54 6.78 0.33 5.21
CA GLY A 54 6.57 0.11 6.64
C GLY A 54 5.14 -0.22 6.98
N ILE A 55 4.43 -0.87 6.08
CA ILE A 55 3.03 -1.21 6.31
C ILE A 55 2.96 -2.61 6.88
N VAL A 56 2.21 -2.77 7.95
CA VAL A 56 2.03 -4.05 8.60
C VAL A 56 0.63 -4.57 8.27
N ARG A 57 0.57 -5.70 7.58
CA ARG A 57 -0.69 -6.24 7.13
C ARG A 57 -1.67 -6.52 8.27
N SER A 58 -1.15 -7.01 9.38
CA SER A 58 -2.03 -7.38 10.48
C SER A 58 -2.72 -6.18 11.12
N ASP A 59 -2.26 -4.97 10.80
CA ASP A 59 -2.94 -3.79 11.31
C ASP A 59 -4.30 -3.58 10.65
N PHE A 60 -4.55 -4.26 9.54
CA PHE A 60 -5.76 -4.02 8.76
C PHE A 60 -6.76 -5.14 8.79
N GLY A 61 -6.45 -6.24 9.44
CA GLY A 61 -7.34 -7.37 9.41
C GLY A 61 -7.45 -8.04 10.74
N PRO A 62 -8.45 -8.90 10.86
CA PRO A 62 -8.60 -9.64 12.09
C PRO A 62 -7.45 -10.60 12.28
N GLU A 63 -7.19 -10.88 13.51
CA GLU A 63 -6.18 -11.86 13.84
C GLU A 63 -6.69 -13.22 13.46
N GLU A 64 -5.87 -13.99 12.82
CA GLU A 64 -6.28 -15.34 12.47
C GLU A 64 -5.48 -16.36 13.22
#